data_68e88bc1396ae7323d02d149590a8859
#
_entry.id   68e88bc1396ae7323d02d149590a8859
#
_cell.length_a   1.000
_cell.length_b   1.000
_cell.length_c   1.000
_cell.angle_alpha   90.00
_cell.angle_beta   90.00
_cell.angle_gamma   90.00
#
_symmetry.space_group_name_H-M   'P 1'
#
loop_
_entity.id
_entity.type
_entity.pdbx_description
1 polymer ?
#
loop_
_entity_poly.entity_id
_entity_poly.type
_entity_poly.pdbx_seq_one_letter_code
_entity_poly.pdbx_strand_id
1 'polypeptide(L)'
;MISVVMVQVFKNVGMNMVFFLAALQGVPDEMYEAAEIDGARRWNQFRFITLPFISPTILLVSVLTIAGAFQVFAQVLLLTGGGPGLSTTVLAYYIYLTAFKIFELGYASALATVLFAFIMILKIGRAHV
;
A
#
# COMPACT_ATOMS: atom_id res chain seq x y z
N MET A 1 -10.30 -15.68 -2.40
CA MET A 1 -9.59 -14.40 -2.66
C MET A 1 -10.25 -13.19 -1.96
N ILE A 2 -11.57 -13.02 -2.07
CA ILE A 2 -12.30 -11.89 -1.47
C ILE A 2 -12.04 -11.74 0.04
N SER A 3 -12.09 -12.83 0.81
CA SER A 3 -11.85 -12.80 2.27
C SER A 3 -10.46 -12.28 2.63
N VAL A 4 -9.42 -12.69 1.88
CA VAL A 4 -8.04 -12.23 2.10
C VAL A 4 -7.92 -10.74 1.81
N VAL A 5 -8.54 -10.29 0.71
CA VAL A 5 -8.56 -8.86 0.33
C VAL A 5 -9.30 -8.03 1.38
N MET A 6 -10.45 -8.49 1.85
CA MET A 6 -11.22 -7.79 2.90
C MET A 6 -10.42 -7.61 4.19
N VAL A 7 -9.78 -8.66 4.67
CA VAL A 7 -8.93 -8.59 5.87
C VAL A 7 -7.76 -7.63 5.67
N GLN A 8 -7.13 -7.66 4.49
CA GLN A 8 -6.02 -6.76 4.18
C GLN A 8 -6.47 -5.29 4.11
N VAL A 9 -7.60 -5.02 3.48
CA VAL A 9 -8.19 -3.67 3.43
C VAL A 9 -8.50 -3.18 4.84
N PHE A 10 -9.19 -3.97 5.65
CA PHE A 10 -9.57 -3.60 7.01
C PHE A 10 -8.34 -3.30 7.89
N LYS A 11 -7.29 -4.13 7.77
CA LYS A 11 -6.02 -3.93 8.48
C LYS A 11 -5.34 -2.61 8.11
N ASN A 12 -5.36 -2.25 6.83
CA ASN A 12 -4.64 -1.07 6.33
C ASN A 12 -5.44 0.24 6.48
N VAL A 13 -6.77 0.18 6.53
CA VAL A 13 -7.63 1.38 6.63
C VAL A 13 -7.24 2.25 7.83
N GLY A 14 -7.09 1.64 9.00
CA GLY A 14 -6.77 2.39 10.22
C GLY A 14 -5.43 3.13 10.13
N MET A 15 -4.39 2.46 9.64
CA MET A 15 -3.06 3.07 9.49
C MET A 15 -3.06 4.17 8.42
N ASN A 16 -3.69 3.91 7.27
CA ASN A 16 -3.78 4.88 6.19
C ASN A 16 -4.58 6.12 6.61
N MET A 17 -5.64 5.93 7.40
CA MET A 17 -6.44 7.02 7.96
C MET A 17 -5.59 7.95 8.83
N VAL A 18 -4.71 7.40 9.67
CA VAL A 18 -3.80 8.20 10.52
C VAL A 18 -2.84 9.03 9.66
N PHE A 19 -2.27 8.44 8.59
CA PHE A 19 -1.39 9.19 7.68
C PHE A 19 -2.11 10.35 7.00
N PHE A 20 -3.32 10.13 6.52
CA PHE A 20 -4.10 11.21 5.88
C PHE A 20 -4.56 12.27 6.87
N LEU A 21 -4.94 11.85 8.09
CA LEU A 21 -5.33 12.80 9.14
C LEU A 21 -4.16 13.72 9.52
N ALA A 22 -2.98 13.16 9.72
CA ALA A 22 -1.77 13.93 10.01
C ALA A 22 -1.41 14.89 8.85
N ALA A 23 -1.54 14.45 7.61
CA ALA A 23 -1.29 15.31 6.45
C ALA A 23 -2.31 16.45 6.33
N LEU A 24 -3.58 16.20 6.63
CA LEU A 24 -4.62 17.22 6.64
C LEU A 24 -4.42 18.26 7.73
N GLN A 25 -3.97 17.83 8.92
CA GLN A 25 -3.65 18.75 10.03
C GLN A 25 -2.41 19.62 9.74
N GLY A 26 -1.59 19.22 8.79
CA GLY A 26 -0.42 19.98 8.34
C GLY A 26 -0.75 21.13 7.40
N VAL A 27 -1.98 21.21 6.86
CA VAL A 27 -2.40 22.32 5.99
C VAL A 27 -2.64 23.56 6.82
N PRO A 28 -1.93 24.69 6.57
CA PRO A 28 -2.14 25.92 7.35
C PRO A 28 -3.55 26.48 7.14
N ASP A 29 -4.22 26.87 8.20
CA ASP A 29 -5.58 27.46 8.16
C ASP A 29 -5.59 28.76 7.36
N GLU A 30 -4.50 29.51 7.39
CA GLU A 30 -4.32 30.76 6.63
C GLU A 30 -4.57 30.60 5.12
N MET A 31 -4.25 29.41 4.57
CA MET A 31 -4.51 29.12 3.15
C MET A 31 -6.01 29.00 2.85
N TYR A 32 -6.78 28.46 3.79
CA TYR A 32 -8.23 28.38 3.66
C TYR A 32 -8.90 29.74 3.86
N GLU A 33 -8.44 30.52 4.84
CA GLU A 33 -8.93 31.88 5.09
C GLU A 33 -8.68 32.81 3.88
N ALA A 34 -7.48 32.77 3.30
CA ALA A 34 -7.16 33.53 2.09
C ALA A 34 -8.07 33.12 0.91
N ALA A 35 -8.30 31.84 0.73
CA ALA A 35 -9.17 31.33 -0.34
C ALA A 35 -10.66 31.71 -0.11
N GLU A 36 -11.10 31.83 1.14
CA GLU A 36 -12.45 32.30 1.46
C GLU A 36 -12.62 33.79 1.12
N ILE A 37 -11.61 34.60 1.39
CA ILE A 37 -11.60 36.02 0.99
C ILE A 37 -11.69 36.16 -0.53
N ASP A 38 -11.02 35.29 -1.28
CA ASP A 38 -11.07 35.22 -2.75
C ASP A 38 -12.40 34.62 -3.29
N GLY A 39 -13.33 34.24 -2.41
CA GLY A 39 -14.63 33.69 -2.78
C GLY A 39 -14.58 32.23 -3.25
N ALA A 40 -13.52 31.49 -2.93
CA ALA A 40 -13.39 30.09 -3.30
C ALA A 40 -14.40 29.21 -2.56
N ARG A 41 -15.19 28.46 -3.30
CA ARG A 41 -16.10 27.46 -2.72
C ARG A 41 -15.30 26.28 -2.16
N ARG A 42 -15.87 25.54 -1.21
CA ARG A 42 -15.25 24.35 -0.54
C ARG A 42 -14.66 23.33 -1.51
N TRP A 43 -15.29 23.12 -2.68
CA TRP A 43 -14.77 22.22 -3.71
C TRP A 43 -13.47 22.75 -4.34
N ASN A 44 -13.37 24.07 -4.55
CA ASN A 44 -12.16 24.70 -5.06
C ASN A 44 -11.03 24.67 -4.02
N GLN A 45 -11.33 24.93 -2.75
CA GLN A 45 -10.38 24.76 -1.64
C GLN A 45 -9.85 23.34 -1.56
N PHE A 46 -10.72 22.32 -1.63
CA PHE A 46 -10.30 20.93 -1.65
C PHE A 46 -9.38 20.62 -2.82
N ARG A 47 -9.75 21.03 -4.04
CA ARG A 47 -9.01 20.70 -5.27
C ARG A 47 -7.69 21.45 -5.40
N PHE A 48 -7.62 22.72 -4.98
CA PHE A 48 -6.47 23.58 -5.24
C PHE A 48 -5.58 23.81 -4.02
N ILE A 49 -6.06 23.53 -2.81
CA ILE A 49 -5.29 23.66 -1.57
C ILE A 49 -5.06 22.30 -0.96
N THR A 50 -6.13 21.61 -0.53
CA THR A 50 -6.01 20.36 0.21
C THR A 50 -5.33 19.27 -0.59
N LEU A 51 -5.81 18.99 -1.79
CA LEU A 51 -5.34 17.89 -2.63
C LEU A 51 -3.85 18.03 -3.02
N PRO A 52 -3.36 19.19 -3.49
CA PRO A 52 -1.95 19.39 -3.75
C PRO A 52 -1.08 19.24 -2.49
N PHE A 53 -1.56 19.76 -1.35
CA PHE A 53 -0.81 19.69 -0.10
C PHE A 53 -0.64 18.26 0.41
N ILE A 54 -1.68 17.44 0.35
CA ILE A 54 -1.62 16.03 0.77
C ILE A 54 -1.09 15.09 -0.32
N SER A 55 -0.83 15.57 -1.53
CA SER A 55 -0.34 14.78 -2.67
C SER A 55 0.91 13.93 -2.33
N PRO A 56 1.94 14.43 -1.61
CA PRO A 56 3.07 13.61 -1.21
C PRO A 56 2.67 12.44 -0.30
N THR A 57 1.68 12.66 0.57
CA THR A 57 1.15 11.62 1.46
C THR A 57 0.34 10.58 0.69
N ILE A 58 -0.46 11.01 -0.31
CA ILE A 58 -1.17 10.08 -1.20
C ILE A 58 -0.17 9.15 -1.90
N LEU A 59 0.90 9.72 -2.45
CA LEU A 59 1.96 8.95 -3.12
C LEU A 59 2.65 8.01 -2.12
N LEU A 60 2.98 8.49 -0.90
CA LEU A 60 3.56 7.69 0.16
C LEU A 60 2.71 6.47 0.48
N VAL A 61 1.45 6.70 0.83
CA VAL A 61 0.49 5.67 1.23
C VAL A 61 0.25 4.68 0.10
N SER A 62 0.13 5.16 -1.14
CA SER A 62 -0.05 4.31 -2.32
C SER A 62 1.12 3.33 -2.50
N VAL A 63 2.36 3.81 -2.45
CA VAL A 63 3.55 2.96 -2.59
C VAL A 63 3.67 1.95 -1.45
N LEU A 64 3.41 2.38 -0.20
CA LEU A 64 3.43 1.47 0.96
C LEU A 64 2.36 0.40 0.86
N THR A 65 1.15 0.76 0.42
CA THR A 65 0.04 -0.17 0.26
C THR A 65 0.31 -1.17 -0.85
N ILE A 66 0.82 -0.71 -2.01
CA ILE A 66 1.19 -1.59 -3.12
C ILE A 66 2.31 -2.54 -2.69
N ALA A 67 3.39 -2.03 -2.09
CA ALA A 67 4.49 -2.87 -1.60
C ALA A 67 4.01 -3.90 -0.56
N GLY A 68 3.11 -3.51 0.34
CA GLY A 68 2.48 -4.40 1.31
C GLY A 68 1.60 -5.48 0.68
N ALA A 69 0.95 -5.18 -0.44
CA ALA A 69 0.12 -6.15 -1.17
C ALA A 69 0.95 -7.32 -1.74
N PHE A 70 2.20 -7.07 -2.14
CA PHE A 70 3.10 -8.14 -2.58
C PHE A 70 3.66 -9.00 -1.44
N GLN A 71 3.54 -8.53 -0.19
CA GLN A 71 4.03 -9.21 1.01
C GLN A 71 2.90 -9.90 1.79
N VAL A 72 1.72 -10.06 1.21
CA VAL A 72 0.59 -10.78 1.82
C VAL A 72 0.92 -12.27 1.88
N PHE A 73 1.44 -12.71 3.02
CA PHE A 73 1.80 -14.11 3.28
C PHE A 73 0.94 -14.71 4.38
N ALA A 74 0.94 -14.08 5.55
CA ALA A 74 0.30 -14.63 6.75
C ALA A 74 -1.22 -14.81 6.56
N GLN A 75 -1.88 -13.87 5.89
CA GLN A 75 -3.32 -13.95 5.63
C GLN A 75 -3.65 -15.12 4.70
N VAL A 76 -2.83 -15.35 3.66
CA VAL A 76 -3.04 -16.48 2.75
C VAL A 76 -2.79 -17.80 3.48
N LEU A 77 -1.69 -17.89 4.25
CA LEU A 77 -1.34 -19.08 5.01
C LEU A 77 -2.43 -19.45 6.02
N LEU A 78 -2.93 -18.47 6.79
CA LEU A 78 -3.85 -18.72 7.89
C LEU A 78 -5.32 -18.87 7.46
N LEU A 79 -5.76 -18.11 6.45
CA LEU A 79 -7.16 -18.06 6.04
C LEU A 79 -7.52 -19.09 4.98
N THR A 80 -6.61 -19.36 4.04
CA THR A 80 -6.93 -20.13 2.85
C THR A 80 -5.96 -21.27 2.55
N GLY A 81 -4.74 -21.23 3.09
CA GLY A 81 -3.68 -22.19 2.73
C GLY A 81 -3.40 -22.23 1.22
N GLY A 82 -3.67 -21.13 0.49
CA GLY A 82 -3.55 -21.06 -0.98
C GLY A 82 -4.79 -21.53 -1.74
N GLY A 83 -5.80 -22.11 -1.06
CA GLY A 83 -6.96 -22.78 -1.67
C GLY A 83 -8.17 -21.89 -1.96
N PRO A 84 -9.21 -22.44 -2.65
CA PRO A 84 -9.25 -23.76 -3.27
C PRO A 84 -8.32 -23.87 -4.49
N GLY A 85 -7.64 -24.98 -4.64
CA GLY A 85 -6.58 -25.17 -5.64
C GLY A 85 -5.42 -24.21 -5.41
N LEU A 86 -5.12 -23.33 -6.36
CA LEU A 86 -4.08 -22.28 -6.27
C LEU A 86 -4.69 -20.86 -6.37
N SER A 87 -5.99 -20.72 -6.21
CA SER A 87 -6.72 -19.48 -6.51
C SER A 87 -6.39 -18.31 -5.58
N THR A 88 -5.84 -18.57 -4.41
CA THR A 88 -5.40 -17.53 -3.44
C THR A 88 -3.88 -17.52 -3.23
N THR A 89 -3.14 -18.28 -4.03
CA THR A 89 -1.68 -18.33 -3.96
C THR A 89 -1.10 -17.00 -4.46
N VAL A 90 -0.41 -16.31 -3.58
CA VAL A 90 0.39 -15.12 -3.88
C VAL A 90 1.87 -15.48 -3.94
N LEU A 91 2.69 -14.64 -4.59
CA LEU A 91 4.10 -14.94 -4.81
C LEU A 91 4.85 -15.22 -3.50
N ALA A 92 4.60 -14.47 -2.42
CA ALA A 92 5.22 -14.71 -1.12
C ALA A 92 4.86 -16.09 -0.54
N TYR A 93 3.62 -16.54 -0.70
CA TYR A 93 3.19 -17.87 -0.28
C TYR A 93 3.76 -18.97 -1.18
N TYR A 94 3.86 -18.72 -2.48
CA TYR A 94 4.48 -19.67 -3.42
C TYR A 94 5.97 -19.90 -3.12
N ILE A 95 6.72 -18.84 -2.79
CA ILE A 95 8.12 -18.95 -2.32
C ILE A 95 8.21 -19.87 -1.09
N TYR A 96 7.32 -19.69 -0.13
CA TYR A 96 7.27 -20.53 1.06
C TYR A 96 6.99 -22.01 0.71
N LEU A 97 6.01 -22.29 -0.14
CA LEU A 97 5.70 -23.66 -0.57
C LEU A 97 6.91 -24.30 -1.26
N THR A 98 7.56 -23.57 -2.17
CA THR A 98 8.72 -24.07 -2.91
C THR A 98 9.90 -24.35 -1.99
N ALA A 99 10.17 -23.46 -1.03
CA ALA A 99 11.28 -23.62 -0.09
C ALA A 99 11.04 -24.76 0.92
N PHE A 100 9.86 -24.79 1.56
CA PHE A 100 9.63 -25.61 2.77
C PHE A 100 8.72 -26.82 2.55
N LYS A 101 8.01 -26.88 1.45
CA LYS A 101 7.16 -28.04 1.11
C LYS A 101 7.73 -28.86 -0.03
N ILE A 102 8.32 -28.21 -1.04
CA ILE A 102 8.92 -28.87 -2.20
C ILE A 102 10.42 -29.06 -2.00
N PHE A 103 11.06 -28.30 -1.10
CA PHE A 103 12.50 -28.33 -0.79
C PHE A 103 13.40 -27.88 -1.94
N GLU A 104 12.87 -27.10 -2.88
CA GLU A 104 13.65 -26.48 -3.97
C GLU A 104 14.21 -25.10 -3.55
N LEU A 105 15.15 -25.12 -2.61
CA LEU A 105 15.71 -23.90 -2.01
C LEU A 105 16.37 -22.95 -3.03
N GLY A 106 17.02 -23.51 -4.09
CA GLY A 106 17.64 -22.71 -5.13
C GLY A 106 16.64 -21.92 -5.94
N TYR A 107 15.54 -22.55 -6.32
CA TYR A 107 14.46 -21.88 -7.07
C TYR A 107 13.71 -20.88 -6.20
N ALA A 108 13.41 -21.25 -4.95
CA ALA A 108 12.76 -20.34 -3.99
C ALA A 108 13.59 -19.09 -3.70
N SER A 109 14.91 -19.21 -3.58
CA SER A 109 15.81 -18.07 -3.37
C SER A 109 15.87 -17.14 -4.59
N ALA A 110 15.85 -17.68 -5.79
CA ALA A 110 15.75 -16.88 -7.02
C ALA A 110 14.45 -16.07 -7.06
N LEU A 111 13.31 -16.71 -6.77
CA LEU A 111 12.01 -16.01 -6.70
C LEU A 111 11.98 -14.94 -5.61
N ALA A 112 12.56 -15.21 -4.44
CA ALA A 112 12.65 -14.24 -3.35
C ALA A 112 13.51 -13.03 -3.74
N THR A 113 14.61 -13.24 -4.44
CA THR A 113 15.47 -12.16 -4.96
C THR A 113 14.74 -11.29 -5.98
N VAL A 114 14.00 -11.90 -6.90
CA VAL A 114 13.18 -11.15 -7.88
C VAL A 114 12.10 -10.33 -7.18
N LEU A 115 11.39 -10.92 -6.22
CA LEU A 115 10.38 -10.20 -5.44
C LEU A 115 11.00 -9.03 -4.66
N PHE A 116 12.14 -9.26 -4.03
CA PHE A 116 12.88 -8.22 -3.30
C PHE A 116 13.30 -7.07 -4.22
N ALA A 117 13.91 -7.38 -5.37
CA ALA A 117 14.31 -6.38 -6.36
C ALA A 117 13.12 -5.56 -6.85
N PHE A 118 11.99 -6.20 -7.13
CA PHE A 118 10.76 -5.54 -7.56
C PHE A 118 10.23 -4.56 -6.51
N ILE A 119 10.17 -4.99 -5.24
CA ILE A 119 9.73 -4.12 -4.13
C ILE A 119 10.72 -2.97 -3.92
N MET A 120 12.03 -3.22 -4.06
CA MET A 120 13.06 -2.19 -3.96
C MET A 120 12.88 -1.12 -5.03
N ILE A 121 12.67 -1.50 -6.29
CA ILE A 121 12.43 -0.56 -7.40
C ILE A 121 11.20 0.31 -7.10
N LEU A 122 10.10 -0.28 -6.63
CA LEU A 122 8.90 0.47 -6.25
C LEU A 122 9.15 1.47 -5.12
N LYS A 123 9.99 1.11 -4.14
CA LYS A 123 10.31 2.00 -3.00
C LYS A 123 11.32 3.08 -3.37
N ILE A 124 12.35 2.77 -4.17
CA ILE A 124 13.41 3.71 -4.56
C ILE A 124 12.92 4.70 -5.62
N GLY A 125 12.09 4.27 -6.56
CA GLY A 125 11.51 5.15 -7.58
C GLY A 125 10.74 6.35 -6.99
N ARG A 126 10.42 6.30 -5.69
CA ARG A 126 9.82 7.38 -4.92
C ARG A 126 10.84 8.39 -4.38
N ALA A 127 12.10 8.01 -4.18
CA ALA A 127 13.11 8.89 -3.57
C ALA A 127 13.54 10.05 -4.50
N HIS A 128 13.08 10.03 -5.75
CA HIS A 128 13.42 11.02 -6.77
C HIS A 128 12.24 11.93 -7.17
N VAL A 129 11.12 11.88 -6.45
CA VAL A 129 9.97 12.79 -6.60
C VAL A 129 9.76 13.58 -5.31
#